data_e4a160f11a692c1e85902b116ef64a42
#
_entry.id   e4a160f11a692c1e85902b116ef64a42
#
_cell.length_a   1.000
_cell.length_b   1.000
_cell.length_c   1.000
_cell.angle_alpha   90.00
_cell.angle_beta   90.00
_cell.angle_gamma   90.00
#
_symmetry.space_group_name_H-M   'P 1'
#
loop_
_entity.id
_entity.type
_entity.pdbx_description
1 polymer ?
#
loop_
_entity_poly.entity_id
_entity_poly.type
_entity_poly.pdbx_seq_one_letter_code
_entity_poly.pdbx_strand_id
1 'polypeptide(L)'
;AQLSRGLGDVYKRQIQDAHQEDDKKALVDARAKLARAFKDKAKSVNEKYVVPPKSTDFAIVYAPTESLFLELTNYQDPSSKELLTQELMKKHKVTIMGPNNLSGYLQSLHMGFQTLKVQKHATQIYDDLKTITTRFNKHFDNIYGLRKKLEEAMTVVDSFGKDARSISRTLENIKDPDQIETAVQTEN
;
A
#
# COMPACT_ATOMS: atom_id res chain seq x y z
N ALA A 1 -26.62 1.10 -1.13
CA ALA A 1 -27.92 0.59 -1.53
C ALA A 1 -28.83 1.74 -1.97
N GLN A 2 -29.35 1.65 -3.17
CA GLN A 2 -30.33 2.60 -3.66
C GLN A 2 -31.69 2.30 -3.04
N LEU A 3 -32.26 3.26 -2.32
CA LEU A 3 -33.68 3.16 -1.96
C LEU A 3 -34.48 3.00 -3.24
N SER A 4 -35.39 2.01 -3.27
CA SER A 4 -36.31 1.90 -4.38
C SER A 4 -36.97 3.26 -4.58
N ARG A 5 -36.89 3.82 -5.79
CA ARG A 5 -37.42 5.15 -6.11
C ARG A 5 -38.84 5.38 -5.59
N GLY A 6 -39.65 4.30 -5.52
CA GLY A 6 -41.03 4.39 -5.03
C GLY A 6 -41.18 4.76 -3.57
N LEU A 7 -40.32 4.31 -2.65
CA LEU A 7 -40.52 4.56 -1.22
C LEU A 7 -40.18 6.02 -0.85
N GLY A 8 -39.05 6.53 -1.37
CA GLY A 8 -38.66 7.93 -1.12
C GLY A 8 -39.63 8.93 -1.72
N ASP A 9 -40.17 8.66 -2.91
CA ASP A 9 -41.10 9.54 -3.60
C ASP A 9 -42.49 9.58 -2.90
N VAL A 10 -42.97 8.46 -2.37
CA VAL A 10 -44.23 8.42 -1.61
C VAL A 10 -44.13 9.25 -0.34
N TYR A 11 -43.06 9.08 0.44
CA TYR A 11 -42.90 9.87 1.68
C TYR A 11 -42.62 11.34 1.41
N LYS A 12 -41.90 11.65 0.32
CA LYS A 12 -41.68 13.02 -0.09
C LYS A 12 -42.99 13.74 -0.45
N ARG A 13 -43.90 13.10 -1.18
CA ARG A 13 -45.20 13.63 -1.46
C ARG A 13 -46.02 13.86 -0.20
N GLN A 14 -46.06 12.89 0.73
CA GLN A 14 -46.77 13.04 1.99
C GLN A 14 -46.27 14.22 2.82
N ILE A 15 -44.96 14.45 2.85
CA ILE A 15 -44.38 15.60 3.54
C ILE A 15 -44.72 16.90 2.82
N GLN A 16 -44.70 16.93 1.49
CA GLN A 16 -45.10 18.12 0.70
C GLN A 16 -46.57 18.46 0.85
N ASP A 17 -47.45 17.47 0.80
CA ASP A 17 -48.87 17.62 0.96
C ASP A 17 -49.22 18.16 2.37
N ALA A 18 -48.60 17.59 3.43
CA ALA A 18 -48.74 18.04 4.81
C ALA A 18 -48.22 19.47 5.03
N HIS A 19 -47.19 19.90 4.30
CA HIS A 19 -46.71 21.28 4.33
C HIS A 19 -47.69 22.26 3.65
N GLN A 20 -48.35 21.82 2.59
CA GLN A 20 -49.31 22.66 1.85
C GLN A 20 -50.63 22.86 2.63
N GLU A 21 -51.02 21.84 3.40
CA GLU A 21 -52.23 21.84 4.24
C GLU A 21 -52.02 22.45 5.63
N ASP A 22 -50.80 22.90 5.96
CA ASP A 22 -50.38 23.40 7.29
C ASP A 22 -50.73 22.45 8.46
N ASP A 23 -50.85 21.15 8.18
CA ASP A 23 -51.14 20.11 9.19
C ASP A 23 -49.85 19.64 9.86
N LYS A 24 -49.50 20.31 10.94
CA LYS A 24 -48.32 20.00 11.75
C LYS A 24 -48.30 18.55 12.27
N LYS A 25 -49.47 17.96 12.54
CA LYS A 25 -49.55 16.59 13.04
C LYS A 25 -49.26 15.58 11.93
N ALA A 26 -49.86 15.78 10.76
CA ALA A 26 -49.57 14.93 9.57
C ALA A 26 -48.10 15.00 9.18
N LEU A 27 -47.47 16.18 9.29
CA LEU A 27 -46.04 16.36 9.01
C LEU A 27 -45.16 15.58 9.98
N VAL A 28 -45.44 15.65 11.28
CA VAL A 28 -44.67 14.89 12.28
C VAL A 28 -44.81 13.38 12.06
N ASP A 29 -46.03 12.90 11.78
CA ASP A 29 -46.28 11.48 11.51
C ASP A 29 -45.57 11.01 10.22
N ALA A 30 -45.60 11.81 9.17
CA ALA A 30 -44.90 11.49 7.91
C ALA A 30 -43.37 11.40 8.11
N ARG A 31 -42.79 12.34 8.87
CA ARG A 31 -41.37 12.32 9.21
C ARG A 31 -41.00 11.09 10.06
N ALA A 32 -41.81 10.74 11.02
CA ALA A 32 -41.61 9.57 11.86
C ALA A 32 -41.67 8.26 11.04
N LYS A 33 -42.62 8.14 10.10
CA LYS A 33 -42.73 6.99 9.20
C LYS A 33 -41.50 6.90 8.29
N LEU A 34 -41.06 8.02 7.73
CA LEU A 34 -39.84 8.09 6.92
C LEU A 34 -38.61 7.61 7.72
N ALA A 35 -38.43 8.12 8.93
CA ALA A 35 -37.32 7.75 9.80
C ALA A 35 -37.32 6.25 10.11
N ARG A 36 -38.49 5.65 10.41
CA ARG A 36 -38.61 4.20 10.63
C ARG A 36 -38.23 3.40 9.39
N ALA A 37 -38.72 3.79 8.22
CA ALA A 37 -38.38 3.11 6.97
C ALA A 37 -36.85 3.15 6.70
N PHE A 38 -36.20 4.26 7.04
CA PHE A 38 -34.73 4.36 6.95
C PHE A 38 -34.00 3.52 7.98
N LYS A 39 -34.49 3.44 9.22
CA LYS A 39 -33.92 2.54 10.25
C LYS A 39 -33.97 1.08 9.80
N ASP A 40 -35.12 0.62 9.31
CA ASP A 40 -35.29 -0.74 8.79
C ASP A 40 -34.38 -1.02 7.60
N LYS A 41 -34.26 -0.06 6.70
CA LYS A 41 -33.34 -0.16 5.56
C LYS A 41 -31.89 -0.21 5.99
N ALA A 42 -31.47 0.64 6.92
CA ALA A 42 -30.11 0.65 7.45
C ALA A 42 -29.76 -0.66 8.14
N LYS A 43 -30.68 -1.22 8.93
CA LYS A 43 -30.54 -2.55 9.53
C LYS A 43 -30.31 -3.62 8.45
N SER A 44 -31.17 -3.67 7.43
CA SER A 44 -31.03 -4.61 6.33
C SER A 44 -29.71 -4.44 5.54
N VAL A 45 -29.26 -3.22 5.36
CA VAL A 45 -27.98 -2.91 4.70
C VAL A 45 -26.80 -3.38 5.55
N ASN A 46 -26.83 -3.13 6.86
CA ASN A 46 -25.80 -3.62 7.76
C ASN A 46 -25.68 -5.14 7.71
N GLU A 47 -26.79 -5.85 7.89
CA GLU A 47 -26.82 -7.32 7.93
C GLU A 47 -26.34 -7.96 6.62
N LYS A 48 -26.62 -7.33 5.46
CA LYS A 48 -26.31 -7.91 4.15
C LYS A 48 -24.95 -7.51 3.60
N TYR A 49 -24.47 -6.31 3.90
CA TYR A 49 -23.32 -5.72 3.19
C TYR A 49 -22.16 -5.34 4.11
N VAL A 50 -22.35 -5.23 5.42
CA VAL A 50 -21.26 -4.91 6.35
C VAL A 50 -20.70 -6.21 6.95
N VAL A 51 -19.77 -6.83 6.25
CA VAL A 51 -19.16 -8.15 6.60
C VAL A 51 -17.64 -8.04 6.57
N PRO A 52 -16.99 -7.37 7.54
CA PRO A 52 -15.53 -7.30 7.59
C PRO A 52 -14.91 -8.70 7.75
N PRO A 53 -13.76 -9.00 7.14
CA PRO A 53 -12.90 -8.15 6.31
C PRO A 53 -13.28 -8.16 4.81
N LYS A 54 -14.36 -8.84 4.41
CA LYS A 54 -14.78 -8.92 2.99
C LYS A 54 -15.35 -7.60 2.47
N SER A 55 -15.88 -6.76 3.35
CA SER A 55 -16.34 -5.42 3.06
C SER A 55 -15.74 -4.42 4.04
N THR A 56 -16.04 -3.13 3.84
CA THR A 56 -15.82 -2.09 4.84
C THR A 56 -16.65 -2.38 6.10
N ASP A 57 -16.25 -1.80 7.24
CA ASP A 57 -16.96 -1.86 8.53
C ASP A 57 -18.12 -0.86 8.62
N PHE A 58 -18.43 -0.19 7.53
CA PHE A 58 -19.54 0.74 7.40
C PHE A 58 -20.18 0.65 6.01
N ALA A 59 -21.39 1.17 5.88
CA ALA A 59 -22.08 1.31 4.61
C ALA A 59 -22.68 2.71 4.43
N ILE A 60 -22.94 3.07 3.19
CA ILE A 60 -23.55 4.34 2.81
C ILE A 60 -24.93 4.05 2.22
N VAL A 61 -25.93 4.77 2.69
CA VAL A 61 -27.26 4.83 2.09
C VAL A 61 -27.42 6.17 1.40
N TYR A 62 -27.65 6.13 0.10
CA TYR A 62 -27.80 7.32 -0.73
C TYR A 62 -29.24 7.82 -0.74
N ALA A 63 -29.42 9.09 -0.35
CA ALA A 63 -30.68 9.81 -0.48
C ALA A 63 -30.69 10.47 -1.88
N PRO A 64 -31.68 10.16 -2.75
CA PRO A 64 -31.64 10.59 -4.15
C PRO A 64 -31.91 12.08 -4.35
N THR A 65 -32.39 12.79 -3.36
CA THR A 65 -32.62 14.24 -3.41
C THR A 65 -32.07 14.92 -2.15
N GLU A 66 -31.60 16.14 -2.32
CA GLU A 66 -31.07 16.94 -1.20
C GLU A 66 -32.14 17.23 -0.15
N SER A 67 -33.39 17.48 -0.56
CA SER A 67 -34.49 17.67 0.39
C SER A 67 -34.73 16.46 1.28
N LEU A 68 -34.68 15.25 0.72
CA LEU A 68 -34.79 14.02 1.51
C LEU A 68 -33.61 13.84 2.47
N PHE A 69 -32.41 14.16 2.01
CA PHE A 69 -31.21 14.13 2.84
C PHE A 69 -31.34 15.09 4.03
N LEU A 70 -31.79 16.32 3.81
CA LEU A 70 -31.98 17.30 4.86
C LEU A 70 -33.07 16.89 5.86
N GLU A 71 -34.19 16.36 5.38
CA GLU A 71 -35.24 15.83 6.29
C GLU A 71 -34.73 14.72 7.19
N LEU A 72 -33.91 13.81 6.66
CA LEU A 72 -33.35 12.69 7.44
C LEU A 72 -32.26 13.14 8.40
N THR A 73 -31.41 14.08 8.01
CA THR A 73 -30.33 14.58 8.86
C THR A 73 -30.83 15.46 9.99
N ASN A 74 -31.91 16.19 9.76
CA ASN A 74 -32.54 17.05 10.78
C ASN A 74 -33.57 16.31 11.66
N TYR A 75 -33.87 15.05 11.32
CA TYR A 75 -34.83 14.29 12.12
C TYR A 75 -34.26 13.91 13.48
N GLN A 76 -34.95 14.31 14.53
CA GLN A 76 -34.65 13.96 15.89
C GLN A 76 -35.76 13.05 16.42
N ASP A 77 -35.39 11.92 16.99
CA ASP A 77 -36.37 10.99 17.60
C ASP A 77 -37.00 11.64 18.83
N PRO A 78 -38.34 11.74 18.90
CA PRO A 78 -39.02 12.39 19.99
C PRO A 78 -38.75 11.75 21.37
N SER A 79 -38.47 10.43 21.39
CA SER A 79 -38.25 9.67 22.61
C SER A 79 -36.83 9.77 23.13
N SER A 80 -35.84 9.59 22.26
CA SER A 80 -34.40 9.58 22.62
C SER A 80 -33.73 10.93 22.48
N LYS A 81 -34.34 11.88 21.79
CA LYS A 81 -33.77 13.16 21.39
C LYS A 81 -32.45 13.01 20.60
N GLU A 82 -32.17 11.82 20.08
CA GLU A 82 -31.00 11.53 19.28
C GLU A 82 -31.30 11.81 17.81
N LEU A 83 -30.31 12.34 17.08
CA LEU A 83 -30.43 12.52 15.63
C LEU A 83 -30.42 11.15 14.93
N LEU A 84 -31.27 10.99 13.92
CA LEU A 84 -31.37 9.75 13.15
C LEU A 84 -30.00 9.30 12.59
N THR A 85 -29.22 10.22 12.08
CA THR A 85 -27.88 9.94 11.55
C THR A 85 -26.93 9.36 12.60
N GLN A 86 -26.99 9.85 13.84
CA GLN A 86 -26.19 9.33 14.94
C GLN A 86 -26.62 7.93 15.34
N GLU A 87 -27.92 7.71 15.44
CA GLU A 87 -28.47 6.38 15.76
C GLU A 87 -28.09 5.34 14.69
N LEU A 88 -28.22 5.68 13.41
CA LEU A 88 -27.88 4.78 12.31
C LEU A 88 -26.39 4.44 12.30
N MET A 89 -25.52 5.41 12.57
CA MET A 89 -24.08 5.17 12.63
C MET A 89 -23.70 4.30 13.83
N LYS A 90 -24.28 4.56 15.01
CA LYS A 90 -23.97 3.79 16.22
C LYS A 90 -24.47 2.36 16.14
N LYS A 91 -25.73 2.16 15.74
CA LYS A 91 -26.41 0.85 15.79
C LYS A 91 -26.13 0.00 14.56
N HIS A 92 -26.05 0.63 13.39
CA HIS A 92 -26.02 -0.08 12.10
C HIS A 92 -24.77 0.20 11.27
N LYS A 93 -23.86 1.05 11.74
CA LYS A 93 -22.66 1.44 10.97
C LYS A 93 -23.02 1.99 9.56
N VAL A 94 -24.14 2.69 9.47
CA VAL A 94 -24.68 3.24 8.23
C VAL A 94 -24.68 4.76 8.30
N THR A 95 -24.12 5.38 7.25
CA THR A 95 -24.13 6.84 7.04
C THR A 95 -25.07 7.18 5.90
N ILE A 96 -25.87 8.26 6.05
CA ILE A 96 -26.71 8.79 4.96
C ILE A 96 -25.91 9.84 4.21
N MET A 97 -25.98 9.80 2.90
CA MET A 97 -25.39 10.82 2.03
C MET A 97 -26.37 11.32 0.99
N GLY A 98 -26.38 12.63 0.76
CA GLY A 98 -27.12 13.29 -0.30
C GLY A 98 -26.30 13.46 -1.58
N PRO A 99 -26.91 13.98 -2.67
CA PRO A 99 -26.25 14.19 -3.94
C PRO A 99 -24.99 15.05 -3.85
N ASN A 100 -25.08 16.15 -3.10
CA ASN A 100 -23.98 17.11 -2.98
C ASN A 100 -22.78 16.56 -2.20
N ASN A 101 -23.03 15.73 -1.19
CA ASN A 101 -21.96 15.22 -0.31
C ASN A 101 -21.31 13.96 -0.86
N LEU A 102 -22.04 13.14 -1.64
CA LEU A 102 -21.54 11.86 -2.13
C LEU A 102 -20.34 12.02 -3.06
N SER A 103 -20.38 13.00 -3.96
CA SER A 103 -19.29 13.20 -4.93
C SER A 103 -17.98 13.59 -4.25
N GLY A 104 -18.03 14.52 -3.29
CA GLY A 104 -16.86 14.92 -2.49
C GLY A 104 -16.30 13.76 -1.66
N TYR A 105 -17.18 12.96 -1.07
CA TYR A 105 -16.78 11.78 -0.31
C TYR A 105 -16.09 10.72 -1.19
N LEU A 106 -16.65 10.42 -2.36
CA LEU A 106 -16.03 9.48 -3.31
C LEU A 106 -14.68 9.99 -3.81
N GLN A 107 -14.56 11.30 -4.06
CA GLN A 107 -13.28 11.92 -4.40
C GLN A 107 -12.24 11.75 -3.28
N SER A 108 -12.64 11.97 -2.03
CA SER A 108 -11.78 11.77 -0.87
C SER A 108 -11.32 10.32 -0.72
N LEU A 109 -12.22 9.35 -0.90
CA LEU A 109 -11.88 7.93 -0.92
C LEU A 109 -10.90 7.59 -2.05
N HIS A 110 -11.15 8.13 -3.25
CA HIS A 110 -10.28 7.92 -4.40
C HIS A 110 -8.85 8.39 -4.11
N MET A 111 -8.69 9.58 -3.54
CA MET A 111 -7.38 10.11 -3.11
C MET A 111 -6.73 9.23 -2.05
N GLY A 112 -7.51 8.76 -1.06
CA GLY A 112 -7.03 7.83 -0.03
C GLY A 112 -6.49 6.52 -0.62
N PHE A 113 -7.21 5.92 -1.57
CA PHE A 113 -6.74 4.71 -2.25
C PHE A 113 -5.50 4.94 -3.11
N GLN A 114 -5.39 6.10 -3.78
CA GLN A 114 -4.17 6.46 -4.50
C GLN A 114 -2.97 6.54 -3.55
N THR A 115 -3.13 7.19 -2.39
CA THR A 115 -2.08 7.30 -1.38
C THR A 115 -1.62 5.93 -0.87
N LEU A 116 -2.57 5.03 -0.57
CA LEU A 116 -2.25 3.65 -0.16
C LEU A 116 -1.50 2.87 -1.26
N LYS A 117 -1.86 3.08 -2.52
CA LYS A 117 -1.17 2.47 -3.66
C LYS A 117 0.27 2.96 -3.77
N VAL A 118 0.50 4.27 -3.61
CA VAL A 118 1.83 4.86 -3.59
C VAL A 118 2.67 4.33 -2.42
N GLN A 119 2.10 4.22 -1.22
CA GLN A 119 2.80 3.65 -0.06
C GLN A 119 3.23 2.20 -0.30
N LYS A 120 2.36 1.35 -0.85
CA LYS A 120 2.74 -0.03 -1.19
C LYS A 120 3.91 -0.09 -2.17
N HIS A 121 3.88 0.74 -3.22
CA HIS A 121 4.99 0.81 -4.17
C HIS A 121 6.27 1.33 -3.53
N ALA A 122 6.20 2.33 -2.67
CA ALA A 122 7.36 2.85 -1.95
C ALA A 122 8.01 1.79 -1.05
N THR A 123 7.22 1.01 -0.33
CA THR A 123 7.73 -0.10 0.51
C THR A 123 8.42 -1.15 -0.35
N GLN A 124 7.83 -1.53 -1.49
CA GLN A 124 8.41 -2.49 -2.41
C GLN A 124 9.74 -2.00 -3.00
N ILE A 125 9.82 -0.74 -3.43
CA ILE A 125 11.05 -0.12 -3.91
C ILE A 125 12.13 -0.12 -2.82
N TYR A 126 11.76 0.14 -1.56
CA TYR A 126 12.70 0.12 -0.45
C TYR A 126 13.28 -1.29 -0.22
N ASP A 127 12.47 -2.33 -0.25
CA ASP A 127 12.89 -3.72 -0.11
C ASP A 127 13.78 -4.17 -1.29
N ASP A 128 13.44 -3.74 -2.51
CA ASP A 128 14.25 -3.98 -3.70
C ASP A 128 15.62 -3.29 -3.61
N LEU A 129 15.67 -2.03 -3.16
CA LEU A 129 16.92 -1.31 -2.92
C LEU A 129 17.79 -1.98 -1.86
N LYS A 130 17.21 -2.47 -0.77
CA LYS A 130 17.92 -3.23 0.27
C LYS A 130 18.53 -4.50 -0.31
N THR A 131 17.78 -5.21 -1.14
CA THR A 131 18.25 -6.41 -1.82
C THR A 131 19.40 -6.12 -2.77
N ILE A 132 19.28 -5.04 -3.57
CA ILE A 132 20.34 -4.57 -4.48
C ILE A 132 21.61 -4.22 -3.69
N THR A 133 21.48 -3.45 -2.60
CA THR A 133 22.62 -3.07 -1.75
C THR A 133 23.34 -4.29 -1.20
N THR A 134 22.59 -5.29 -0.73
CA THR A 134 23.17 -6.55 -0.21
C THR A 134 23.94 -7.30 -1.31
N ARG A 135 23.39 -7.37 -2.53
CA ARG A 135 24.06 -8.00 -3.67
C ARG A 135 25.31 -7.23 -4.11
N PHE A 136 25.25 -5.90 -4.10
CA PHE A 136 26.39 -5.04 -4.41
C PHE A 136 27.55 -5.29 -3.43
N ASN A 137 27.29 -5.28 -2.13
CA ASN A 137 28.30 -5.54 -1.12
C ASN A 137 28.97 -6.92 -1.33
N LYS A 138 28.17 -7.95 -1.60
CA LYS A 138 28.73 -9.29 -1.92
C LYS A 138 29.58 -9.28 -3.18
N HIS A 139 29.24 -8.48 -4.20
CA HIS A 139 30.07 -8.34 -5.38
C HIS A 139 31.40 -7.64 -5.09
N PHE A 140 31.41 -6.61 -4.25
CA PHE A 140 32.64 -5.96 -3.80
C PHE A 140 33.54 -6.91 -3.05
N ASP A 141 33.01 -7.73 -2.15
CA ASP A 141 33.79 -8.75 -1.43
C ASP A 141 34.41 -9.76 -2.40
N ASN A 142 33.68 -10.19 -3.41
CA ASN A 142 34.20 -11.09 -4.45
C ASN A 142 35.32 -10.45 -5.29
N ILE A 143 35.17 -9.15 -5.65
CA ILE A 143 36.21 -8.41 -6.37
C ILE A 143 37.47 -8.27 -5.53
N TYR A 144 37.32 -8.01 -4.23
CA TYR A 144 38.46 -7.94 -3.31
C TYR A 144 39.19 -9.29 -3.20
N GLY A 145 38.45 -10.39 -3.12
CA GLY A 145 39.00 -11.73 -3.14
C GLY A 145 39.70 -12.08 -4.46
N LEU A 146 39.16 -11.65 -5.60
CA LEU A 146 39.77 -11.83 -6.91
C LEU A 146 41.07 -11.05 -7.03
N ARG A 147 41.08 -9.79 -6.59
CA ARG A 147 42.29 -8.96 -6.57
C ARG A 147 43.43 -9.61 -5.78
N LYS A 148 43.12 -10.12 -4.58
CA LYS A 148 44.12 -10.83 -3.76
C LYS A 148 44.71 -12.06 -4.47
N LYS A 149 43.86 -12.87 -5.12
CA LYS A 149 44.32 -14.02 -5.89
C LYS A 149 45.18 -13.61 -7.11
N LEU A 150 44.89 -12.50 -7.73
CA LEU A 150 45.71 -11.94 -8.82
C LEU A 150 47.09 -11.49 -8.30
N GLU A 151 47.13 -10.84 -7.14
CA GLU A 151 48.41 -10.42 -6.51
C GLU A 151 49.25 -11.65 -6.11
N GLU A 152 48.61 -12.69 -5.58
CA GLU A 152 49.28 -13.97 -5.29
C GLU A 152 49.81 -14.65 -6.55
N ALA A 153 49.04 -14.67 -7.62
CA ALA A 153 49.47 -15.22 -8.90
C ALA A 153 50.63 -14.45 -9.51
N MET A 154 50.63 -13.10 -9.43
CA MET A 154 51.74 -12.27 -9.91
C MET A 154 53.03 -12.53 -9.13
N THR A 155 52.96 -12.74 -7.81
CA THR A 155 54.15 -13.13 -6.99
C THR A 155 54.73 -14.46 -7.41
N VAL A 156 53.90 -15.44 -7.75
CA VAL A 156 54.35 -16.72 -8.28
C VAL A 156 55.04 -16.58 -9.63
N VAL A 157 54.45 -15.78 -10.55
CA VAL A 157 55.05 -15.50 -11.87
C VAL A 157 56.42 -14.82 -11.71
N ASP A 158 56.51 -13.84 -10.82
CA ASP A 158 57.78 -13.15 -10.53
C ASP A 158 58.85 -14.09 -9.97
N SER A 159 58.47 -15.05 -9.13
CA SER A 159 59.43 -16.08 -8.62
C SER A 159 59.91 -16.98 -9.73
N PHE A 160 59.02 -17.45 -10.63
CA PHE A 160 59.42 -18.22 -11.80
C PHE A 160 60.39 -17.43 -12.72
N GLY A 161 60.16 -16.13 -12.88
CA GLY A 161 61.04 -15.26 -13.65
C GLY A 161 62.43 -15.13 -13.00
N LYS A 162 62.54 -15.15 -11.68
CA LYS A 162 63.85 -15.16 -10.98
C LYS A 162 64.56 -16.50 -11.15
N ASP A 163 63.81 -17.61 -10.96
CA ASP A 163 64.36 -18.95 -11.11
C ASP A 163 64.85 -19.24 -12.50
N ALA A 164 64.07 -18.82 -13.54
CA ALA A 164 64.45 -18.95 -14.92
C ALA A 164 65.76 -18.17 -15.24
N ARG A 165 65.89 -16.94 -14.68
CA ARG A 165 67.14 -16.15 -14.80
C ARG A 165 68.33 -16.80 -14.10
N SER A 166 68.12 -17.40 -12.94
CA SER A 166 69.15 -18.15 -12.21
C SER A 166 69.61 -19.36 -12.98
N ILE A 167 68.67 -20.16 -13.51
CA ILE A 167 68.97 -21.30 -14.36
C ILE A 167 69.74 -20.89 -15.65
N SER A 168 69.30 -19.82 -16.31
CA SER A 168 69.98 -19.31 -17.49
C SER A 168 71.46 -18.92 -17.21
N ARG A 169 71.71 -18.24 -16.08
CA ARG A 169 73.08 -17.88 -15.66
C ARG A 169 73.93 -19.12 -15.34
N THR A 170 73.32 -20.12 -14.68
CA THR A 170 74.07 -21.38 -14.41
C THR A 170 74.42 -22.12 -15.67
N LEU A 171 73.49 -22.13 -16.67
CA LEU A 171 73.73 -22.71 -17.99
C LEU A 171 74.81 -21.94 -18.85
N GLU A 172 74.82 -20.61 -18.69
CA GLU A 172 75.86 -19.81 -19.30
C GLU A 172 77.24 -20.09 -18.73
N ASN A 173 77.37 -20.21 -17.43
CA ASN A 173 78.60 -20.56 -16.74
C ASN A 173 79.12 -21.98 -17.09
N ILE A 174 78.24 -22.92 -17.44
CA ILE A 174 78.64 -24.28 -17.89
C ILE A 174 79.08 -24.28 -19.34
N LYS A 175 78.64 -23.29 -20.17
CA LYS A 175 79.04 -23.19 -21.57
C LYS A 175 80.41 -22.53 -21.79
N ASP A 176 81.02 -21.96 -20.76
CA ASP A 176 82.35 -21.36 -20.85
C ASP A 176 83.43 -22.44 -20.53
N PRO A 177 84.06 -23.04 -21.55
CA PRO A 177 84.99 -24.20 -21.36
C PRO A 177 86.26 -23.82 -20.56
N ASP A 178 86.60 -22.54 -20.53
CA ASP A 178 87.85 -22.05 -19.94
C ASP A 178 87.79 -22.03 -18.39
N GLN A 179 86.62 -22.16 -17.76
CA GLN A 179 86.46 -22.21 -16.30
C GLN A 179 86.53 -23.65 -15.72
N ILE A 180 86.39 -24.67 -16.57
CA ILE A 180 86.49 -26.06 -16.12
C ILE A 180 87.90 -26.48 -15.93
N GLU A 181 88.85 -25.94 -16.77
CA GLU A 181 90.27 -26.28 -16.68
C GLU A 181 90.98 -25.67 -15.46
N THR A 182 90.48 -24.54 -14.93
CA THR A 182 91.07 -23.86 -13.75
C THR A 182 90.65 -24.52 -12.43
N ALA A 183 89.50 -25.16 -12.36
CA ALA A 183 89.04 -25.87 -11.16
C ALA A 183 89.77 -27.21 -10.99
N VAL A 184 90.20 -27.89 -12.01
CA VAL A 184 90.89 -29.18 -11.96
C VAL A 184 92.41 -29.04 -11.60
N GLN A 185 92.95 -27.86 -11.80
CA GLN A 185 94.43 -27.60 -11.51
C GLN A 185 94.67 -27.11 -10.04
N THR A 186 93.58 -26.84 -9.26
CA THR A 186 93.72 -26.41 -7.89
C THR A 186 93.51 -27.52 -6.87
N GLU A 187 93.22 -28.77 -7.28
CA GLU A 187 93.10 -29.93 -6.44
C GLU A 187 94.22 -31.00 -6.58
N ASN A 188 95.43 -30.60 -7.02
CA ASN A 188 96.59 -31.44 -7.05
C ASN A 188 97.75 -30.83 -6.20
#